data_5f53281ff8093382da36b1c891d2fe4d
#
_entry.id   5f53281ff8093382da36b1c891d2fe4d
#
_cell.length_a   1.000
_cell.length_b   1.000
_cell.length_c   1.000
_cell.angle_alpha   90.00
_cell.angle_beta   90.00
_cell.angle_gamma   90.00
#
_symmetry.space_group_name_H-M   'P 1'
#
loop_
_entity.id
_entity.type
_entity.pdbx_description
1 polymer ?
#
loop_
_entity_poly.entity_id
_entity_poly.type
_entity_poly.pdbx_seq_one_letter_code
_entity_poly.pdbx_strand_id
1 'polypeptide(L)'
;YFIEALKHIAEIKAHHMKIIYDGNEIEDNFILGLVSNSVSVAGYKAYSKMNIMMDDGKFEALFIKEIHNPLELQAALNGLMSKKFDSDRMLQFSSSEIKIICDDEVQWTLDGEDGGLCKEVTMKNHQYALPILCDKSVSDQVSHRAAKKAEEVEEK
;
A
#
# COMPACT_ATOMS: atom_id res chain seq x y z
N TYR A 1 16.01 -5.03 8.66
CA TYR A 1 14.79 -5.43 9.41
C TYR A 1 13.66 -5.87 8.48
N PHE A 2 13.23 -5.07 7.49
CA PHE A 2 12.14 -5.44 6.59
C PHE A 2 12.47 -6.69 5.74
N ILE A 3 13.68 -6.77 5.20
CA ILE A 3 14.13 -7.93 4.40
C ILE A 3 14.27 -9.19 5.27
N GLU A 4 14.66 -9.05 6.53
CA GLU A 4 14.76 -10.17 7.47
C GLU A 4 13.35 -10.69 7.82
N ALA A 5 12.39 -9.79 8.07
CA ALA A 5 10.98 -10.15 8.26
C ALA A 5 10.40 -10.89 7.03
N LEU A 6 10.77 -10.47 5.82
CA LEU A 6 10.32 -11.12 4.58
C LEU A 6 10.85 -12.55 4.39
N LYS A 7 11.97 -12.92 5.00
CA LYS A 7 12.48 -14.32 4.94
C LYS A 7 11.57 -15.30 5.68
N HIS A 8 10.81 -14.83 6.67
CA HIS A 8 9.84 -15.64 7.41
C HIS A 8 8.45 -15.65 6.78
N ILE A 9 8.27 -15.01 5.63
CA ILE A 9 6.96 -14.91 4.95
C ILE A 9 6.35 -16.28 4.63
N ALA A 10 7.17 -17.29 4.32
CA ALA A 10 6.68 -18.65 4.05
C ALA A 10 6.04 -19.34 5.28
N GLU A 11 6.23 -18.78 6.48
CA GLU A 11 5.64 -19.26 7.73
C GLU A 11 4.40 -18.45 8.13
N ILE A 12 4.11 -17.35 7.40
CA ILE A 12 2.97 -16.48 7.69
C ILE A 12 1.68 -17.13 7.15
N LYS A 13 0.70 -17.25 8.03
CA LYS A 13 -0.64 -17.73 7.64
C LYS A 13 -1.24 -16.75 6.63
N ALA A 14 -1.67 -17.28 5.49
CA ALA A 14 -2.48 -16.51 4.54
C ALA A 14 -3.90 -16.32 5.10
N HIS A 15 -4.47 -15.15 4.84
CA HIS A 15 -5.84 -14.83 5.19
C HIS A 15 -6.64 -14.58 3.91
N HIS A 16 -7.80 -15.20 3.81
CA HIS A 16 -8.75 -14.92 2.75
C HIS A 16 -9.34 -13.53 2.97
N MET A 17 -9.16 -12.65 1.98
CA MET A 17 -9.58 -11.25 2.06
C MET A 17 -10.30 -10.83 0.81
N LYS A 18 -11.38 -10.09 1.02
CA LYS A 18 -12.11 -9.33 0.01
C LYS A 18 -11.73 -7.86 0.15
N ILE A 19 -11.16 -7.30 -0.90
CA ILE A 19 -10.66 -5.92 -0.96
C ILE A 19 -11.53 -5.14 -1.94
N ILE A 20 -12.13 -4.04 -1.47
CA ILE A 20 -13.04 -3.20 -2.23
C ILE A 20 -12.43 -1.79 -2.30
N TYR A 21 -12.26 -1.25 -3.51
CA TYR A 21 -11.72 0.08 -3.76
C TYR A 21 -12.18 0.61 -5.12
N ASP A 22 -12.54 1.87 -5.22
CA ASP A 22 -12.92 2.56 -6.47
C ASP A 22 -13.92 1.78 -7.35
N GLY A 23 -14.87 1.05 -6.73
CA GLY A 23 -15.84 0.21 -7.43
C GLY A 23 -15.30 -1.14 -7.91
N ASN A 24 -14.02 -1.43 -7.68
CA ASN A 24 -13.43 -2.75 -7.91
C ASN A 24 -13.57 -3.61 -6.67
N GLU A 25 -13.63 -4.92 -6.89
CA GLU A 25 -13.66 -5.93 -5.86
C GLU A 25 -12.68 -7.05 -6.23
N ILE A 26 -11.79 -7.39 -5.31
CA ILE A 26 -10.80 -8.47 -5.46
C ILE A 26 -10.89 -9.37 -4.25
N GLU A 27 -10.93 -10.67 -4.49
CA GLU A 27 -11.04 -11.69 -3.46
C GLU A 27 -9.93 -12.72 -3.69
N ASP A 28 -9.05 -12.90 -2.71
CA ASP A 28 -7.90 -13.81 -2.79
C ASP A 28 -7.33 -14.07 -1.39
N ASN A 29 -6.33 -14.97 -1.31
CA ASN A 29 -5.55 -15.21 -0.11
C ASN A 29 -4.32 -14.29 -0.08
N PHE A 30 -4.14 -13.55 1.00
CA PHE A 30 -3.02 -12.62 1.17
C PHE A 30 -2.24 -12.92 2.45
N ILE A 31 -0.91 -12.80 2.36
CA ILE A 31 0.02 -12.95 3.48
C ILE A 31 0.50 -11.62 4.04
N LEU A 32 0.37 -10.54 3.27
CA LEU A 32 0.76 -9.20 3.67
C LEU A 32 -0.12 -8.17 3.00
N GLY A 33 -0.58 -7.19 3.76
CA GLY A 33 -1.22 -5.97 3.26
C GLY A 33 -0.55 -4.75 3.87
N LEU A 34 -0.22 -3.78 3.04
CA LEU A 34 0.29 -2.48 3.43
C LEU A 34 -0.57 -1.40 2.81
N VAL A 35 -1.08 -0.49 3.62
CA VAL A 35 -1.82 0.70 3.17
C VAL A 35 -1.16 1.90 3.83
N SER A 36 -0.74 2.87 3.04
CA SER A 36 -0.09 4.06 3.57
C SER A 36 -0.33 5.29 2.71
N ASN A 37 -0.15 6.46 3.29
CA ASN A 37 -0.03 7.73 2.60
C ASN A 37 1.42 8.22 2.73
N SER A 38 2.36 7.43 2.19
CA SER A 38 3.79 7.72 2.32
C SER A 38 4.60 7.10 1.19
N VAL A 39 5.68 7.76 0.80
CA VAL A 39 6.63 7.25 -0.21
C VAL A 39 7.44 6.04 0.29
N SER A 40 7.44 5.79 1.59
CA SER A 40 8.18 4.67 2.18
C SER A 40 7.49 4.15 3.43
N VAL A 41 7.57 2.84 3.65
CA VAL A 41 7.13 2.15 4.86
C VAL A 41 8.33 1.49 5.52
N ALA A 42 8.56 1.76 6.80
CA ALA A 42 9.72 1.27 7.56
C ALA A 42 11.08 1.50 6.85
N GLY A 43 11.25 2.64 6.16
CA GLY A 43 12.45 2.97 5.39
C GLY A 43 12.55 2.28 4.02
N TYR A 44 11.60 1.42 3.67
CA TYR A 44 11.54 0.77 2.37
C TYR A 44 10.60 1.55 1.42
N LYS A 45 11.10 1.87 0.22
CA LYS A 45 10.30 2.53 -0.83
C LYS A 45 9.44 1.50 -1.57
N ALA A 46 8.38 1.01 -0.92
CA ALA A 46 7.52 -0.05 -1.42
C ALA A 46 6.82 0.32 -2.74
N TYR A 47 6.54 1.60 -2.94
CA TYR A 47 5.71 2.09 -4.04
C TYR A 47 6.49 2.87 -5.10
N SER A 48 7.71 2.50 -5.36
CA SER A 48 8.66 3.32 -6.15
C SER A 48 8.29 3.55 -7.61
N LYS A 49 7.32 2.80 -8.15
CA LYS A 49 6.78 3.03 -9.50
C LYS A 49 5.49 3.85 -9.50
N MET A 50 4.87 4.05 -8.35
CA MET A 50 3.71 4.91 -8.23
C MET A 50 4.19 6.35 -8.07
N ASN A 51 3.54 7.27 -8.73
CA ASN A 51 3.75 8.68 -8.51
C ASN A 51 3.00 9.10 -7.24
N ILE A 52 3.61 8.83 -6.08
CA ILE A 52 2.99 9.04 -4.78
C ILE A 52 2.95 10.53 -4.49
N MET A 53 1.76 11.01 -4.19
CA MET A 53 1.51 12.37 -3.72
C MET A 53 0.81 12.28 -2.36
N MET A 54 1.45 12.79 -1.32
CA MET A 54 0.92 12.69 0.06
C MET A 54 -0.28 13.60 0.32
N ASP A 55 -0.63 14.44 -0.65
CA ASP A 55 -1.69 15.45 -0.57
C ASP A 55 -2.79 15.25 -1.62
N ASP A 56 -2.82 14.13 -2.35
CA ASP A 56 -3.83 13.86 -3.39
C ASP A 56 -5.11 13.19 -2.86
N GLY A 57 -5.19 12.97 -1.54
CA GLY A 57 -6.35 12.38 -0.88
C GLY A 57 -6.47 10.87 -1.10
N LYS A 58 -5.40 10.20 -1.48
CA LYS A 58 -5.38 8.74 -1.69
C LYS A 58 -4.37 8.06 -0.78
N PHE A 59 -4.63 6.81 -0.51
CA PHE A 59 -3.68 5.86 0.03
C PHE A 59 -3.04 5.08 -1.12
N GLU A 60 -1.81 4.65 -0.92
CA GLU A 60 -1.18 3.58 -1.69
C GLU A 60 -1.36 2.27 -0.95
N ALA A 61 -1.79 1.26 -1.68
CA ALA A 61 -1.97 -0.10 -1.19
C ALA A 61 -1.06 -1.08 -1.93
N LEU A 62 -0.48 -2.00 -1.17
CA LEU A 62 0.29 -3.14 -1.67
C LEU A 62 -0.13 -4.38 -0.89
N PHE A 63 -0.60 -5.39 -1.60
CA PHE A 63 -0.90 -6.69 -1.03
C PHE A 63 -0.06 -7.76 -1.71
N ILE A 64 0.45 -8.71 -0.91
CA ILE A 64 1.17 -9.88 -1.40
C ILE A 64 0.26 -11.09 -1.21
N LYS A 65 0.00 -11.80 -2.31
CA LYS A 65 -0.80 -13.01 -2.31
C LYS A 65 -0.06 -14.16 -1.63
N GLU A 66 -0.81 -15.19 -1.30
CA GLU A 66 -0.28 -16.43 -0.72
C GLU A 66 0.87 -17.00 -1.56
N ILE A 67 1.89 -17.46 -0.88
CA ILE A 67 3.11 -18.05 -1.47
C ILE A 67 3.12 -19.53 -1.15
N HIS A 68 3.15 -20.36 -2.19
CA HIS A 68 3.02 -21.82 -2.05
C HIS A 68 4.35 -22.57 -2.11
N ASN A 69 5.43 -21.92 -2.56
CA ASN A 69 6.73 -22.56 -2.71
C ASN A 69 7.90 -21.56 -2.64
N PRO A 70 9.13 -22.03 -2.38
CA PRO A 70 10.32 -21.17 -2.26
C PRO A 70 10.67 -20.35 -3.51
N LEU A 71 10.31 -20.82 -4.70
CA LEU A 71 10.55 -20.07 -5.96
C LEU A 71 9.63 -18.86 -6.05
N GLU A 72 8.39 -19.00 -5.63
CA GLU A 72 7.44 -17.89 -5.53
C GLU A 72 7.89 -16.84 -4.51
N LEU A 73 8.38 -17.31 -3.36
CA LEU A 73 8.97 -16.42 -2.35
C LEU A 73 10.14 -15.62 -2.94
N GLN A 74 11.05 -16.31 -3.63
CA GLN A 74 12.19 -15.65 -4.26
C GLN A 74 11.74 -14.66 -5.35
N ALA A 75 10.74 -15.00 -6.15
CA ALA A 75 10.18 -14.12 -7.16
C ALA A 75 9.52 -12.87 -6.53
N ALA A 76 8.74 -13.04 -5.46
CA ALA A 76 8.13 -11.94 -4.72
C ALA A 76 9.20 -11.01 -4.10
N LEU A 77 10.24 -11.57 -3.46
CA LEU A 77 11.35 -10.81 -2.91
C LEU A 77 12.11 -10.05 -4.00
N ASN A 78 12.41 -10.71 -5.12
CA ASN A 78 13.07 -10.06 -6.26
C ASN A 78 12.18 -8.96 -6.86
N GLY A 79 10.88 -9.18 -6.95
CA GLY A 79 9.90 -8.18 -7.39
C GLY A 79 9.92 -6.94 -6.51
N LEU A 80 9.88 -7.11 -5.20
CA LEU A 80 9.99 -6.02 -4.23
C LEU A 80 11.34 -5.29 -4.35
N MET A 81 12.47 -6.01 -4.39
CA MET A 81 13.81 -5.42 -4.45
C MET A 81 14.09 -4.72 -5.80
N SER A 82 13.69 -5.32 -6.90
CA SER A 82 13.91 -4.77 -8.26
C SER A 82 12.83 -3.77 -8.69
N LYS A 83 11.79 -3.58 -7.84
CA LYS A 83 10.66 -2.71 -8.12
C LYS A 83 9.90 -3.13 -9.39
N LYS A 84 9.98 -4.40 -9.76
CA LYS A 84 9.20 -5.01 -10.84
C LYS A 84 8.12 -5.86 -10.19
N PHE A 85 6.94 -5.24 -10.03
CA PHE A 85 5.80 -5.93 -9.44
C PHE A 85 5.21 -6.92 -10.44
N ASP A 86 5.06 -8.16 -9.99
CA ASP A 86 4.36 -9.21 -10.69
C ASP A 86 2.87 -9.12 -10.30
N SER A 87 2.02 -8.78 -11.27
CA SER A 87 0.57 -8.63 -11.04
C SER A 87 -0.11 -9.94 -10.60
N ASP A 88 0.51 -11.08 -10.90
CA ASP A 88 -0.05 -12.38 -10.48
C ASP A 88 0.13 -12.65 -8.99
N ARG A 89 1.17 -12.03 -8.38
CA ARG A 89 1.55 -12.24 -6.98
C ARG A 89 1.32 -11.04 -6.08
N MET A 90 1.18 -9.88 -6.67
CA MET A 90 1.06 -8.61 -5.95
C MET A 90 -0.07 -7.78 -6.51
N LEU A 91 -0.92 -7.29 -5.63
CA LEU A 91 -1.93 -6.29 -5.94
C LEU A 91 -1.43 -4.93 -5.48
N GLN A 92 -1.41 -3.96 -6.39
CA GLN A 92 -1.01 -2.59 -6.07
C GLN A 92 -1.98 -1.60 -6.70
N PHE A 93 -2.48 -0.66 -5.89
CA PHE A 93 -3.40 0.38 -6.34
C PHE A 93 -3.34 1.61 -5.42
N SER A 94 -3.96 2.72 -5.87
CA SER A 94 -4.22 3.91 -5.03
C SER A 94 -5.71 4.15 -4.97
N SER A 95 -6.24 4.48 -3.79
CA SER A 95 -7.66 4.80 -3.60
C SER A 95 -7.87 5.72 -2.40
N SER A 96 -8.91 6.54 -2.46
CA SER A 96 -9.31 7.40 -1.33
C SER A 96 -10.07 6.65 -0.24
N GLU A 97 -10.66 5.51 -0.58
CA GLU A 97 -11.37 4.64 0.36
C GLU A 97 -11.09 3.18 0.03
N ILE A 98 -10.68 2.42 1.03
CA ILE A 98 -10.37 0.99 0.93
C ILE A 98 -11.13 0.27 2.02
N LYS A 99 -11.92 -0.73 1.64
CA LYS A 99 -12.59 -1.64 2.57
C LYS A 99 -11.98 -3.04 2.42
N ILE A 100 -11.63 -3.65 3.56
CA ILE A 100 -11.09 -5.01 3.62
C ILE A 100 -11.99 -5.83 4.52
N ILE A 101 -12.40 -7.00 4.04
CA ILE A 101 -13.23 -7.95 4.76
C ILE A 101 -12.45 -9.27 4.79
N CYS A 102 -12.27 -9.84 5.96
CA CYS A 102 -11.56 -11.11 6.20
C CYS A 102 -12.52 -12.16 6.75
N ASP A 103 -12.31 -13.41 6.41
CA ASP A 103 -13.09 -14.52 6.96
C ASP A 103 -12.84 -14.71 8.47
N ASP A 104 -11.57 -14.55 8.86
CA ASP A 104 -11.12 -14.63 10.27
C ASP A 104 -10.73 -13.24 10.79
N GLU A 105 -10.59 -13.11 12.10
CA GLU A 105 -9.97 -11.94 12.71
C GLU A 105 -8.48 -11.89 12.37
N VAL A 106 -8.04 -10.74 11.86
CA VAL A 106 -6.65 -10.47 11.50
C VAL A 106 -6.08 -9.39 12.41
N GLN A 107 -4.82 -9.57 12.83
CA GLN A 107 -4.11 -8.58 13.62
C GLN A 107 -3.70 -7.40 12.74
N TRP A 108 -4.09 -6.20 13.14
CA TRP A 108 -3.74 -4.95 12.45
C TRP A 108 -2.63 -4.21 13.20
N THR A 109 -1.82 -3.49 12.44
CA THR A 109 -0.82 -2.56 12.95
C THR A 109 -1.09 -1.18 12.37
N LEU A 110 -1.18 -0.16 13.22
CA LEU A 110 -1.39 1.24 12.86
C LEU A 110 -0.15 2.05 13.28
N ASP A 111 0.62 2.54 12.30
CA ASP A 111 1.84 3.33 12.53
C ASP A 111 2.85 2.70 13.50
N GLY A 112 2.90 1.35 13.52
CA GLY A 112 3.79 0.58 14.39
C GLY A 112 3.18 0.18 15.75
N GLU A 113 1.98 0.64 16.05
CA GLU A 113 1.24 0.30 17.28
C GLU A 113 0.21 -0.81 17.01
N ASP A 114 -0.24 -1.47 18.07
CA ASP A 114 -1.26 -2.50 18.01
C ASP A 114 -2.61 -1.92 17.58
N GLY A 115 -3.11 -2.34 16.41
CA GLY A 115 -4.42 -1.95 15.86
C GLY A 115 -5.56 -2.89 16.24
N GLY A 116 -5.27 -3.95 17.00
CA GLY A 116 -6.24 -4.96 17.43
C GLY A 116 -6.61 -5.99 16.36
N LEU A 117 -7.52 -6.89 16.74
CA LEU A 117 -8.06 -7.96 15.91
C LEU A 117 -9.39 -7.53 15.29
N CYS A 118 -9.48 -7.53 13.96
CA CYS A 118 -10.70 -7.16 13.24
C CYS A 118 -10.91 -8.07 12.02
N LYS A 119 -12.19 -8.34 11.71
CA LYS A 119 -12.60 -8.99 10.45
C LYS A 119 -12.87 -7.99 9.34
N GLU A 120 -13.25 -6.78 9.67
CA GLU A 120 -13.60 -5.75 8.71
C GLU A 120 -12.93 -4.44 9.09
N VAL A 121 -12.26 -3.81 8.11
CA VAL A 121 -11.64 -2.49 8.26
C VAL A 121 -11.99 -1.63 7.06
N THR A 122 -12.39 -0.40 7.34
CA THR A 122 -12.57 0.63 6.31
C THR A 122 -11.60 1.78 6.58
N MET A 123 -10.78 2.09 5.60
CA MET A 123 -9.84 3.20 5.62
C MET A 123 -10.29 4.27 4.65
N LYS A 124 -10.41 5.51 5.14
CA LYS A 124 -10.81 6.66 4.34
C LYS A 124 -9.81 7.78 4.48
N ASN A 125 -9.26 8.24 3.36
CA ASN A 125 -8.37 9.38 3.34
C ASN A 125 -9.18 10.68 3.44
N HIS A 126 -8.82 11.54 4.38
CA HIS A 126 -9.38 12.87 4.52
C HIS A 126 -8.33 13.89 4.08
N GLN A 127 -8.37 14.23 2.80
CA GLN A 127 -7.45 15.20 2.20
C GLN A 127 -7.47 16.52 2.97
N TYR A 128 -6.29 17.09 3.23
CA TYR A 128 -6.12 18.36 3.96
C TYR A 128 -6.69 18.38 5.38
N ALA A 129 -6.91 17.23 6.01
CA ALA A 129 -7.43 17.15 7.38
C ALA A 129 -6.51 17.79 8.43
N LEU A 130 -5.20 17.79 8.19
CA LEU A 130 -4.19 18.36 9.07
C LEU A 130 -3.33 19.38 8.32
N PRO A 131 -3.23 20.63 8.79
CA PRO A 131 -2.26 21.60 8.28
C PRO A 131 -0.87 21.24 8.85
N ILE A 132 0.12 21.12 7.96
CA ILE A 132 1.51 20.88 8.34
C ILE A 132 2.33 22.15 8.07
N LEU A 133 3.05 22.62 9.08
CA LEU A 133 4.04 23.68 8.89
C LEU A 133 5.26 23.10 8.18
N CYS A 134 5.57 23.59 7.00
CA CYS A 134 6.74 23.20 6.25
C CYS A 134 7.51 24.41 5.72
N ASP A 135 8.76 24.20 5.37
CA ASP A 135 9.57 25.23 4.75
C ASP A 135 8.97 25.62 3.38
N LYS A 136 9.04 26.91 3.03
CA LYS A 136 8.49 27.43 1.76
C LYS A 136 9.03 26.69 0.55
N SER A 137 10.29 26.27 0.58
CA SER A 137 10.93 25.47 -0.49
C SER A 137 10.26 24.10 -0.69
N VAL A 138 9.74 23.49 0.37
CA VAL A 138 9.01 22.21 0.30
C VAL A 138 7.60 22.44 -0.23
N SER A 139 6.93 23.50 0.23
CA SER A 139 5.61 23.90 -0.27
C SER A 139 5.62 24.17 -1.77
N ASP A 140 6.64 24.88 -2.27
CA ASP A 140 6.77 25.16 -3.70
C ASP A 140 7.00 23.89 -4.54
N GLN A 141 7.77 22.91 -4.03
CA GLN A 141 7.98 21.64 -4.70
C GLN A 141 6.70 20.82 -4.84
N VAL A 142 5.86 20.80 -3.79
CA VAL A 142 4.57 20.10 -3.77
C VAL A 142 3.61 20.77 -4.77
N SER A 143 3.52 22.10 -4.75
CA SER A 143 2.65 22.86 -5.65
C SER A 143 3.04 22.69 -7.13
N HIS A 144 4.34 22.66 -7.44
CA HIS A 144 4.82 22.42 -8.82
C HIS A 144 4.51 21.00 -9.32
N ARG A 145 4.56 19.99 -8.43
CA ARG A 145 4.17 18.61 -8.80
C ARG A 145 2.69 18.49 -9.08
N ALA A 146 1.86 19.12 -8.26
CA ALA A 146 0.41 19.14 -8.44
C ALA A 146 0.00 19.83 -9.76
N ALA A 147 0.61 20.98 -10.08
CA ALA A 147 0.36 21.70 -11.33
C ALA A 147 0.75 20.87 -12.56
N LYS A 148 1.93 20.26 -12.56
CA LYS A 148 2.39 19.42 -13.66
C LYS A 148 1.50 18.21 -13.92
N LYS A 149 0.94 17.61 -12.86
CA LYS A 149 0.03 16.47 -12.99
C LYS A 149 -1.33 16.89 -13.55
N ALA A 150 -1.81 18.08 -13.21
CA ALA A 150 -3.05 18.62 -13.77
C ALA A 150 -2.92 18.85 -15.29
N GLU A 151 -1.81 19.39 -15.76
CA GLU A 151 -1.52 19.57 -17.19
C GLU A 151 -1.45 18.24 -17.96
N GLU A 152 -0.81 17.20 -17.39
CA GLU A 152 -0.73 15.86 -18.01
C GLU A 152 -2.08 15.13 -18.10
N VAL A 153 -3.07 15.51 -17.31
CA VAL A 153 -4.43 14.94 -17.34
C VAL A 153 -5.31 15.64 -18.36
N GLU A 154 -5.11 16.94 -18.61
CA GLU A 154 -5.85 17.71 -19.62
C GLU A 154 -5.40 17.41 -21.06
N GLU A 155 -4.17 16.87 -21.27
CA GLU A 155 -3.65 16.49 -22.60
C GLU A 155 -4.05 15.05 -23.03
N LYS A 156 -4.81 14.29 -22.27
CA LYS A 156 -5.29 12.94 -22.60
C LYS A 156 -6.79 12.89 -22.83
#